data_fc09a2e04d31cf1e0437144373490e05
#
_entry.id   fc09a2e04d31cf1e0437144373490e05
#
_cell.length_a   1.000
_cell.length_b   1.000
_cell.length_c   1.000
_cell.angle_alpha   90.00
_cell.angle_beta   90.00
_cell.angle_gamma   90.00
#
_symmetry.space_group_name_H-M   'P 1'
#
loop_
_entity.id
_entity.type
_entity.pdbx_description
1 polymer ?
#
loop_
_entity_poly.entity_id
_entity_poly.type
_entity_poly.pdbx_seq_one_letter_code
_entity_poly.pdbx_strand_id
1 'polypeptide(L)'
;MATVEIRMLGDFEIRVNGRPVLAQLAQSRKATALVQYLVLQRGERVSHKTITDTLWAGERSTNPDMALRAILHRFRNMIEAEGLTELQGCIQTSRGSYQWNPALDCSVDVFEVSDLSEKARCEADPESRGRLYEEIVNLYKGRLLPQFATEPWVESVSVRLHGQYRTAILGLL
;
A
#
# COMPACT_ATOMS: atom_id res chain seq x y z
N MET A 1 5.65 -17.75 -0.17
CA MET A 1 4.90 -16.73 -0.93
C MET A 1 3.69 -16.31 -0.12
N ALA A 2 3.49 -15.02 0.07
CA ALA A 2 2.35 -14.52 0.82
C ALA A 2 1.03 -14.81 0.09
N THR A 3 -0.02 -15.12 0.85
CA THR A 3 -1.36 -15.38 0.31
C THR A 3 -1.96 -14.14 -0.35
N VAL A 4 -1.77 -12.98 0.28
CA VAL A 4 -2.22 -11.68 -0.22
C VAL A 4 -1.01 -10.90 -0.72
N GLU A 5 -1.10 -10.38 -1.94
CA GLU A 5 -0.07 -9.51 -2.51
C GLU A 5 -0.70 -8.17 -2.86
N ILE A 6 -0.05 -7.09 -2.45
CA ILE A 6 -0.47 -5.72 -2.79
C ILE A 6 0.63 -5.06 -3.58
N ARG A 7 0.30 -4.59 -4.76
CA ARG A 7 1.20 -3.88 -5.65
C ARG A 7 0.78 -2.42 -5.74
N MET A 8 1.72 -1.54 -5.45
CA MET A 8 1.52 -0.09 -5.44
C MET A 8 2.51 0.65 -6.34
N LEU A 9 3.56 -0.03 -6.78
CA LEU A 9 4.57 0.53 -7.68
C LEU A 9 4.13 0.33 -9.13
N GLY A 10 3.56 1.37 -9.72
CA GLY A 10 2.86 1.32 -10.98
C GLY A 10 1.36 1.18 -10.74
N ASP A 11 0.73 0.27 -11.45
CA ASP A 11 -0.70 0.01 -11.30
C ASP A 11 -1.00 -0.62 -9.94
N PHE A 12 -2.03 -0.10 -9.27
CA PHE A 12 -2.50 -0.65 -8.00
C PHE A 12 -3.25 -1.96 -8.22
N GLU A 13 -2.86 -2.99 -7.50
CA GLU A 13 -3.48 -4.30 -7.63
C GLU A 13 -3.43 -5.05 -6.29
N ILE A 14 -4.52 -5.72 -5.96
CA ILE A 14 -4.60 -6.65 -4.84
C ILE A 14 -4.78 -8.05 -5.43
N ARG A 15 -3.92 -8.99 -5.03
CA ARG A 15 -4.00 -10.38 -5.45
C ARG A 15 -4.19 -11.30 -4.25
N VAL A 16 -5.01 -12.31 -4.42
CA VAL A 16 -5.19 -13.39 -3.46
C VAL A 16 -4.88 -14.70 -4.19
N ASN A 17 -3.92 -15.45 -3.68
CA ASN A 17 -3.44 -16.70 -4.30
C ASN A 17 -3.09 -16.51 -5.79
N GLY A 18 -2.45 -15.38 -6.12
CA GLY A 18 -2.01 -15.06 -7.47
C GLY A 18 -3.10 -14.52 -8.40
N ARG A 19 -4.34 -14.36 -7.94
CA ARG A 19 -5.45 -13.84 -8.74
C ARG A 19 -5.77 -12.40 -8.37
N PRO A 20 -5.90 -11.49 -9.35
CA PRO A 20 -6.39 -10.14 -9.08
C PRO A 20 -7.80 -10.19 -8.50
N VAL A 21 -8.05 -9.43 -7.44
CA VAL A 21 -9.35 -9.37 -6.74
C VAL A 21 -9.74 -7.92 -6.51
N LEU A 22 -10.99 -7.71 -6.10
CA LEU A 22 -11.53 -6.39 -5.74
C LEU A 22 -11.42 -5.37 -6.88
N ALA A 23 -11.71 -5.79 -8.11
CA ALA A 23 -11.68 -4.91 -9.27
C ALA A 23 -12.62 -3.70 -9.13
N GLN A 24 -13.74 -3.87 -8.41
CA GLN A 24 -14.71 -2.79 -8.18
C GLN A 24 -14.18 -1.68 -7.28
N LEU A 25 -13.12 -1.94 -6.51
CA LEU A 25 -12.51 -0.93 -5.66
C LEU A 25 -12.08 0.31 -6.46
N ALA A 26 -11.60 0.10 -7.68
CA ALA A 26 -11.16 1.17 -8.56
C ALA A 26 -12.27 2.16 -8.94
N GLN A 27 -13.55 1.77 -8.80
CA GLN A 27 -14.69 2.64 -9.09
C GLN A 27 -14.88 3.73 -8.03
N SER A 28 -14.29 3.56 -6.84
CA SER A 28 -14.33 4.55 -5.78
C SER A 28 -12.92 5.07 -5.49
N ARG A 29 -12.68 6.34 -5.86
CA ARG A 29 -11.39 6.98 -5.62
C ARG A 29 -11.08 7.06 -4.11
N LYS A 30 -12.07 7.40 -3.29
CA LYS A 30 -11.89 7.51 -1.83
C LYS A 30 -11.66 6.16 -1.17
N ALA A 31 -12.38 5.13 -1.60
CA ALA A 31 -12.18 3.78 -1.06
C ALA A 31 -10.78 3.27 -1.41
N THR A 32 -10.35 3.48 -2.64
CA THR A 32 -8.99 3.14 -3.08
C THR A 32 -7.95 3.88 -2.26
N ALA A 33 -8.11 5.20 -2.07
CA ALA A 33 -7.20 6.02 -1.26
C ALA A 33 -7.13 5.52 0.19
N LEU A 34 -8.27 5.16 0.79
CA LEU A 34 -8.32 4.66 2.16
C LEU A 34 -7.51 3.37 2.31
N VAL A 35 -7.74 2.41 1.44
CA VAL A 35 -7.01 1.13 1.49
C VAL A 35 -5.51 1.36 1.33
N GLN A 36 -5.13 2.13 0.32
CA GLN A 36 -3.72 2.44 0.05
C GLN A 36 -3.06 3.18 1.21
N TYR A 37 -3.74 4.15 1.78
CA TYR A 37 -3.24 4.91 2.91
C TYR A 37 -2.98 4.01 4.12
N LEU A 38 -3.94 3.16 4.49
CA LEU A 38 -3.80 2.25 5.62
C LEU A 38 -2.69 1.22 5.40
N VAL A 39 -2.57 0.68 4.19
CA VAL A 39 -1.49 -0.25 3.85
C VAL A 39 -0.13 0.42 4.01
N LEU A 40 0.01 1.67 3.54
CA LEU A 40 1.28 2.41 3.64
C LEU A 40 1.70 2.70 5.08
N GLN A 41 0.79 2.68 6.03
CA GLN A 41 1.13 2.86 7.45
C GLN A 41 1.78 1.62 8.08
N ARG A 42 1.89 0.53 7.33
CA ARG A 42 2.58 -0.72 7.72
C ARG A 42 2.11 -1.26 9.07
N GLY A 43 0.80 -1.33 9.25
CA GLY A 43 0.19 -1.89 10.46
C GLY A 43 0.09 -0.93 11.65
N GLU A 44 0.50 0.31 11.51
CA GLU A 44 0.29 1.32 12.54
C GLU A 44 -1.17 1.74 12.60
N ARG A 45 -1.65 2.02 13.80
CA ARG A 45 -2.99 2.55 14.01
C ARG A 45 -3.08 4.00 13.61
N VAL A 46 -4.13 4.34 12.87
CA VAL A 46 -4.38 5.72 12.45
C VAL A 46 -5.72 6.15 13.02
N SER A 47 -5.75 7.30 13.66
CA SER A 47 -6.98 7.84 14.21
C SER A 47 -7.97 8.21 13.10
N HIS A 48 -9.25 8.10 13.42
CA HIS A 48 -10.33 8.52 12.52
C HIS A 48 -10.13 9.96 12.03
N LYS A 49 -9.77 10.85 12.95
CA LYS A 49 -9.49 12.25 12.65
C LYS A 49 -8.33 12.41 11.66
N THR A 50 -7.23 11.69 11.87
CA THR A 50 -6.07 11.75 10.97
C THR A 50 -6.45 11.30 9.56
N ILE A 51 -7.23 10.24 9.45
CA ILE A 51 -7.69 9.74 8.15
C ILE A 51 -8.56 10.78 7.44
N THR A 52 -9.54 11.35 8.13
CA THR A 52 -10.42 12.35 7.53
C THR A 52 -9.68 13.63 7.19
N ASP A 53 -8.76 14.08 8.04
CA ASP A 53 -7.93 15.26 7.77
C ASP A 53 -7.00 15.05 6.56
N THR A 54 -6.55 13.83 6.35
CA THR A 54 -5.64 13.49 5.25
C THR A 54 -6.38 13.26 3.93
N LEU A 55 -7.41 12.43 3.92
CA LEU A 55 -8.08 12.01 2.70
C LEU A 55 -9.16 12.99 2.21
N TRP A 56 -9.70 13.81 3.11
CA TRP A 56 -10.66 14.86 2.77
C TRP A 56 -10.07 16.26 2.89
N ALA A 57 -8.73 16.39 2.90
CA ALA A 57 -8.06 17.68 2.97
C ALA A 57 -8.52 18.61 1.84
N GLY A 58 -8.94 19.83 2.20
CA GLY A 58 -9.38 20.82 1.24
C GLY A 58 -10.74 20.55 0.61
N GLU A 59 -11.42 19.49 0.96
CA GLU A 59 -12.73 19.16 0.45
C GLU A 59 -13.83 19.71 1.37
N ARG A 60 -14.91 20.23 0.73
CA ARG A 60 -16.09 20.68 1.45
C ARG A 60 -17.06 19.50 1.62
N SER A 61 -16.68 18.54 2.44
CA SER A 61 -17.59 17.47 2.81
C SER A 61 -18.39 17.89 4.04
N THR A 62 -19.70 17.70 3.99
CA THR A 62 -20.59 18.01 5.13
C THR A 62 -20.39 17.02 6.28
N ASN A 63 -19.94 15.77 5.99
CA ASN A 63 -19.73 14.77 7.01
C ASN A 63 -18.72 13.71 6.57
N PRO A 64 -17.41 14.00 6.67
CA PRO A 64 -16.37 13.04 6.30
C PRO A 64 -16.39 11.78 7.18
N ASP A 65 -16.82 11.88 8.44
CA ASP A 65 -16.91 10.72 9.33
C ASP A 65 -17.91 9.69 8.83
N MET A 66 -19.08 10.15 8.39
CA MET A 66 -20.10 9.26 7.82
C MET A 66 -19.62 8.67 6.49
N ALA A 67 -18.95 9.47 5.67
CA ALA A 67 -18.39 9.03 4.40
C ALA A 67 -17.35 7.92 4.60
N LEU A 68 -16.46 8.08 5.58
CA LEU A 68 -15.45 7.08 5.92
C LEU A 68 -16.09 5.76 6.36
N ARG A 69 -17.07 5.81 7.22
CA ARG A 69 -17.79 4.61 7.66
C ARG A 69 -18.51 3.89 6.51
N ALA A 70 -19.11 4.67 5.60
CA ALA A 70 -19.80 4.12 4.44
C ALA A 70 -18.81 3.44 3.48
N ILE A 71 -17.65 4.05 3.25
CA ILE A 71 -16.59 3.49 2.41
C ILE A 71 -16.10 2.16 2.99
N LEU A 72 -15.82 2.14 4.29
CA LEU A 72 -15.35 0.94 4.98
C LEU A 72 -16.37 -0.20 4.92
N HIS A 73 -17.65 0.13 5.12
CA HIS A 73 -18.72 -0.83 5.02
C HIS A 73 -18.80 -1.44 3.61
N ARG A 74 -18.76 -0.61 2.58
CA ARG A 74 -18.77 -1.08 1.19
C ARG A 74 -17.55 -1.93 0.85
N PHE A 75 -16.37 -1.55 1.34
CA PHE A 75 -15.16 -2.33 1.14
C PHE A 75 -15.28 -3.73 1.76
N ARG A 76 -15.78 -3.81 2.98
CA ARG A 76 -16.02 -5.10 3.64
C ARG A 76 -17.06 -5.94 2.91
N ASN A 77 -18.09 -5.31 2.36
CA ASN A 77 -19.09 -6.00 1.56
C ASN A 77 -18.51 -6.54 0.24
N MET A 78 -17.57 -5.82 -0.39
CA MET A 78 -16.86 -6.31 -1.58
C MET A 78 -16.09 -7.59 -1.27
N ILE A 79 -15.36 -7.61 -0.15
CA ILE A 79 -14.60 -8.77 0.30
C ILE A 79 -15.53 -9.97 0.50
N GLU A 80 -16.65 -9.75 1.17
CA GLU A 80 -17.64 -10.78 1.47
C GLU A 80 -18.29 -11.31 0.20
N ALA A 81 -18.67 -10.41 -0.70
CA ALA A 81 -19.31 -10.76 -1.98
C ALA A 81 -18.41 -11.61 -2.89
N GLU A 82 -17.10 -11.39 -2.85
CA GLU A 82 -16.13 -12.19 -3.62
C GLU A 82 -15.65 -13.44 -2.86
N GLY A 83 -16.11 -13.63 -1.63
CA GLY A 83 -15.73 -14.79 -0.82
C GLY A 83 -14.26 -14.82 -0.41
N LEU A 84 -13.65 -13.65 -0.25
CA LEU A 84 -12.21 -13.51 0.02
C LEU A 84 -11.94 -13.67 1.53
N THR A 85 -11.94 -14.91 2.00
CA THR A 85 -11.68 -15.21 3.42
C THR A 85 -10.29 -14.78 3.86
N GLU A 86 -9.33 -14.77 2.96
CA GLU A 86 -7.95 -14.33 3.18
C GLU A 86 -7.84 -12.85 3.51
N LEU A 87 -8.83 -12.05 3.11
CA LEU A 87 -8.89 -10.62 3.39
C LEU A 87 -9.86 -10.25 4.51
N GLN A 88 -10.53 -11.21 5.10
CA GLN A 88 -11.40 -10.91 6.23
C GLN A 88 -10.57 -10.36 7.39
N GLY A 89 -11.06 -9.26 7.98
CA GLY A 89 -10.35 -8.59 9.07
C GLY A 89 -9.07 -7.87 8.64
N CYS A 90 -8.89 -7.60 7.36
CA CYS A 90 -7.71 -6.87 6.87
C CYS A 90 -7.65 -5.43 7.38
N ILE A 91 -8.79 -4.79 7.60
CA ILE A 91 -8.86 -3.49 8.28
C ILE A 91 -9.52 -3.71 9.63
N GLN A 92 -8.75 -3.48 10.68
CA GLN A 92 -9.21 -3.58 12.06
C GLN A 92 -9.65 -2.21 12.56
N THR A 93 -10.77 -2.18 13.27
CA THR A 93 -11.28 -0.97 13.91
C THR A 93 -11.18 -1.10 15.42
N SER A 94 -10.76 -0.04 16.09
CA SER A 94 -10.64 0.00 17.54
C SER A 94 -10.78 1.43 18.02
N ARG A 95 -11.80 1.71 18.88
CA ARG A 95 -12.00 2.99 19.57
C ARG A 95 -11.56 4.25 18.78
N GLY A 96 -12.16 4.46 17.60
CA GLY A 96 -11.87 5.65 16.80
C GLY A 96 -10.56 5.59 16.02
N SER A 97 -9.97 4.41 15.85
CA SER A 97 -8.78 4.22 15.02
C SER A 97 -8.96 3.03 14.09
N TYR A 98 -8.16 3.03 13.02
CA TYR A 98 -8.15 2.00 11.98
C TYR A 98 -6.73 1.55 11.74
N GLN A 99 -6.58 0.30 11.30
CA GLN A 99 -5.28 -0.31 11.13
C GLN A 99 -5.38 -1.39 10.05
N TRP A 100 -4.41 -1.42 9.13
CA TRP A 100 -4.22 -2.60 8.30
C TRP A 100 -3.68 -3.70 9.18
N ASN A 101 -4.32 -4.86 9.16
CA ASN A 101 -4.02 -5.94 10.09
C ASN A 101 -2.57 -6.45 9.90
N PRO A 102 -1.67 -6.23 10.86
CA PRO A 102 -0.29 -6.66 10.73
C PRO A 102 -0.10 -8.19 10.80
N ALA A 103 -1.10 -8.91 11.28
CA ALA A 103 -1.08 -10.38 11.31
C ALA A 103 -1.51 -11.03 9.99
N LEU A 104 -1.98 -10.22 9.02
CA LEU A 104 -2.38 -10.74 7.72
C LEU A 104 -1.16 -11.23 6.95
N ASP A 105 -1.25 -12.41 6.35
CA ASP A 105 -0.21 -12.94 5.46
C ASP A 105 -0.23 -12.16 4.14
N CYS A 106 0.50 -11.07 4.13
CA CYS A 106 0.44 -10.07 3.06
C CYS A 106 1.83 -9.56 2.71
N SER A 107 2.15 -9.56 1.43
CA SER A 107 3.33 -8.89 0.91
C SER A 107 2.93 -7.60 0.20
N VAL A 108 3.75 -6.57 0.35
CA VAL A 108 3.54 -5.25 -0.28
C VAL A 108 4.85 -4.87 -0.97
N ASP A 109 4.81 -4.60 -2.25
CA ASP A 109 6.01 -4.29 -3.05
C ASP A 109 6.80 -3.10 -2.50
N VAL A 110 6.11 -2.07 -1.98
CA VAL A 110 6.73 -0.91 -1.34
C VAL A 110 7.65 -1.31 -0.18
N PHE A 111 7.19 -2.23 0.66
CA PHE A 111 7.97 -2.68 1.81
C PHE A 111 9.06 -3.65 1.40
N GLU A 112 8.81 -4.48 0.40
CA GLU A 112 9.83 -5.36 -0.16
C GLU A 112 11.01 -4.56 -0.72
N VAL A 113 10.74 -3.49 -1.49
CA VAL A 113 11.80 -2.60 -2.01
C VAL A 113 12.58 -1.97 -0.86
N SER A 114 11.90 -1.46 0.16
CA SER A 114 12.56 -0.84 1.31
C SER A 114 13.44 -1.83 2.08
N ASP A 115 12.94 -3.04 2.32
CA ASP A 115 13.67 -4.08 3.02
C ASP A 115 14.87 -4.57 2.21
N LEU A 116 14.73 -4.76 0.91
CA LEU A 116 15.83 -5.12 0.00
C LEU A 116 16.88 -4.02 -0.08
N SER A 117 16.47 -2.77 -0.10
CA SER A 117 17.37 -1.62 -0.11
C SER A 117 18.23 -1.58 1.15
N GLU A 118 17.63 -1.86 2.32
CA GLU A 118 18.35 -1.92 3.58
C GLU A 118 19.31 -3.11 3.60
N LYS A 119 18.89 -4.26 3.13
CA LYS A 119 19.78 -5.43 3.00
C LYS A 119 20.96 -5.14 2.08
N ALA A 120 20.72 -4.50 0.93
CA ALA A 120 21.78 -4.16 -0.01
C ALA A 120 22.79 -3.17 0.60
N ARG A 121 22.30 -2.24 1.39
CA ARG A 121 23.15 -1.26 2.09
C ARG A 121 24.10 -1.94 3.07
N CYS A 122 23.66 -3.01 3.70
CA CYS A 122 24.45 -3.77 4.69
C CYS A 122 25.25 -4.91 4.06
N GLU A 123 25.05 -5.23 2.78
CA GLU A 123 25.71 -6.35 2.11
C GLU A 123 27.11 -5.96 1.63
N ALA A 124 28.11 -6.67 2.12
CA ALA A 124 29.50 -6.43 1.77
C ALA A 124 29.93 -7.09 0.44
N ASP A 125 29.31 -8.25 0.13
CA ASP A 125 29.64 -8.97 -1.09
C ASP A 125 29.02 -8.32 -2.33
N PRO A 126 29.83 -7.88 -3.32
CA PRO A 126 29.29 -7.18 -4.48
C PRO A 126 28.32 -8.01 -5.33
N GLU A 127 28.54 -9.30 -5.44
CA GLU A 127 27.66 -10.18 -6.22
C GLU A 127 26.29 -10.33 -5.54
N SER A 128 26.28 -10.59 -4.24
CA SER A 128 25.05 -10.69 -3.45
C SER A 128 24.29 -9.36 -3.45
N ARG A 129 24.99 -8.25 -3.31
CA ARG A 129 24.38 -6.92 -3.38
C ARG A 129 23.76 -6.66 -4.76
N GLY A 130 24.43 -7.08 -5.84
CA GLY A 130 23.88 -6.97 -7.19
C GLY A 130 22.57 -7.72 -7.37
N ARG A 131 22.47 -8.91 -6.80
CA ARG A 131 21.20 -9.69 -6.84
C ARG A 131 20.07 -8.96 -6.12
N LEU A 132 20.36 -8.33 -4.99
CA LEU A 132 19.37 -7.52 -4.26
C LEU A 132 18.92 -6.32 -5.10
N TYR A 133 19.83 -5.67 -5.78
CA TYR A 133 19.49 -4.57 -6.70
C TYR A 133 18.61 -5.04 -7.86
N GLU A 134 18.90 -6.20 -8.43
CA GLU A 134 18.06 -6.79 -9.49
C GLU A 134 16.63 -7.03 -9.01
N GLU A 135 16.47 -7.54 -7.79
CA GLU A 135 15.14 -7.74 -7.19
C GLU A 135 14.40 -6.40 -7.04
N ILE A 136 15.08 -5.35 -6.58
CA ILE A 136 14.48 -4.01 -6.45
C ILE A 136 14.00 -3.51 -7.82
N VAL A 137 14.83 -3.63 -8.84
CA VAL A 137 14.48 -3.19 -10.19
C VAL A 137 13.28 -3.97 -10.73
N ASN A 138 13.21 -5.25 -10.45
CA ASN A 138 12.08 -6.08 -10.87
C ASN A 138 10.77 -5.74 -10.17
N LEU A 139 10.84 -5.30 -8.92
CA LEU A 139 9.65 -4.90 -8.15
C LEU A 139 9.15 -3.50 -8.53
N TYR A 140 10.05 -2.60 -8.90
CA TYR A 140 9.71 -1.21 -9.20
C TYR A 140 9.19 -1.07 -10.64
N LYS A 141 7.90 -1.34 -10.82
CA LYS A 141 7.25 -1.32 -12.14
C LYS A 141 6.85 0.08 -12.61
N GLY A 142 6.83 1.05 -11.71
CA GLY A 142 6.46 2.41 -12.01
C GLY A 142 6.40 3.23 -10.74
N ARG A 143 6.00 4.48 -10.85
CA ARG A 143 5.87 5.38 -9.70
C ARG A 143 4.85 4.84 -8.70
N LEU A 144 5.09 5.14 -7.43
CA LEU A 144 4.16 4.82 -6.35
C LEU A 144 2.82 5.52 -6.61
N LEU A 145 1.76 4.73 -6.64
CA LEU A 145 0.37 5.22 -6.68
C LEU A 145 0.18 6.41 -7.61
N PRO A 146 0.36 6.26 -8.92
CA PRO A 146 0.34 7.39 -9.85
C PRO A 146 -0.96 8.21 -9.81
N GLN A 147 -2.08 7.58 -9.45
CA GLN A 147 -3.36 8.23 -9.29
C GLN A 147 -3.35 9.30 -8.18
N PHE A 148 -2.51 9.11 -7.16
CA PHE A 148 -2.42 9.99 -6.00
C PHE A 148 -1.02 10.62 -5.86
N ALA A 149 -0.27 10.72 -6.94
CA ALA A 149 1.14 11.13 -6.92
C ALA A 149 1.37 12.51 -6.31
N THR A 150 0.39 13.41 -6.40
CA THR A 150 0.49 14.78 -5.84
C THR A 150 0.02 14.90 -4.39
N GLU A 151 -0.56 13.82 -3.84
CA GLU A 151 -1.00 13.84 -2.45
C GLU A 151 0.20 13.79 -1.51
N PRO A 152 0.24 14.64 -0.46
CA PRO A 152 1.40 14.68 0.45
C PRO A 152 1.74 13.34 1.09
N TRP A 153 0.74 12.52 1.40
CA TRP A 153 0.95 11.21 2.01
C TRP A 153 1.57 10.18 1.05
N VAL A 154 1.52 10.44 -0.25
CA VAL A 154 2.18 9.62 -1.29
C VAL A 154 3.54 10.19 -1.65
N GLU A 155 3.65 11.50 -1.80
CA GLU A 155 4.82 12.18 -2.34
C GLU A 155 6.10 11.87 -1.59
N SER A 156 6.10 11.95 -0.26
CA SER A 156 7.28 11.69 0.56
C SER A 156 7.78 10.25 0.42
N VAL A 157 6.87 9.30 0.40
CA VAL A 157 7.20 7.87 0.21
C VAL A 157 7.69 7.63 -1.21
N SER A 158 7.06 8.24 -2.20
CA SER A 158 7.42 8.13 -3.60
C SER A 158 8.85 8.61 -3.87
N VAL A 159 9.25 9.72 -3.30
CA VAL A 159 10.61 10.28 -3.43
C VAL A 159 11.63 9.30 -2.86
N ARG A 160 11.37 8.75 -1.68
CA ARG A 160 12.25 7.77 -1.05
C ARG A 160 12.42 6.51 -1.90
N LEU A 161 11.32 5.95 -2.37
CA LEU A 161 11.34 4.73 -3.19
C LEU A 161 12.03 4.95 -4.53
N HIS A 162 11.80 6.10 -5.14
CA HIS A 162 12.48 6.45 -6.39
C HIS A 162 13.98 6.56 -6.19
N GLY A 163 14.41 7.12 -5.06
CA GLY A 163 15.83 7.17 -4.69
C GLY A 163 16.45 5.79 -4.50
N GLN A 164 15.74 4.88 -3.87
CA GLN A 164 16.16 3.49 -3.69
C GLN A 164 16.26 2.75 -5.02
N TYR A 165 15.31 2.96 -5.92
CA TYR A 165 15.33 2.42 -7.27
C TYR A 165 16.54 2.94 -8.08
N ARG A 166 16.79 4.25 -8.02
CA ARG A 166 17.95 4.86 -8.70
C ARG A 166 19.26 4.27 -8.18
N THR A 167 19.40 4.11 -6.88
CA THR A 167 20.58 3.49 -6.26
C THR A 167 20.80 2.08 -6.82
N ALA A 168 19.73 1.29 -6.92
CA ALA A 168 19.79 -0.06 -7.46
C ALA A 168 20.23 -0.07 -8.94
N ILE A 169 19.64 0.80 -9.77
CA ILE A 169 20.00 0.93 -11.19
C ILE A 169 21.48 1.29 -11.34
N LEU A 170 21.94 2.31 -10.60
CA LEU A 170 23.33 2.76 -10.66
C LEU A 170 24.30 1.69 -10.16
N GLY A 171 23.90 0.90 -9.18
CA GLY A 171 24.70 -0.20 -8.66
C GLY A 171 24.83 -1.38 -9.60
N LEU A 172 23.98 -1.48 -10.61
CA LEU A 172 24.02 -2.53 -11.63
C LEU A 172 24.81 -2.12 -12.90
N LEU A 173 25.19 -0.87 -13.01
CA LEU A 173 26.01 -0.38 -14.11
C LEU A 173 27.52 -0.68 -13.83
#